data_ee208ed91d77132df02c040762f7a4c7
#
_entry.id   ee208ed91d77132df02c040762f7a4c7
#
_cell.length_a   1.000
_cell.length_b   1.000
_cell.length_c   1.000
_cell.angle_alpha   90.00
_cell.angle_beta   90.00
_cell.angle_gamma   90.00
#
_symmetry.space_group_name_H-M   'P 1'
#
loop_
_entity.id
_entity.type
_entity.pdbx_description
1 polymer ?
#
loop_
_entity_poly.entity_id
_entity_poly.type
_entity_poly.pdbx_seq_one_letter_code
_entity_poly.pdbx_strand_id
1 'polypeptide(L)'
;MKEIGGAVQDLAKSYPDHIFALPLHLNPRVRDAVLPEVEDLPNVIITDPLPYDQFTALMSRAYLVLTDSGGVQEEAPSLGKPVLVMRENTERPEAVVAGTVKLVGTDRDRIVAEARNLLDQDAAYEAMANAVNPYGDGKAAERAVAAIAELMGVGERIGEFEPKIDSK
;
A
#
# COMPACT_ATOMS: atom_id res chain seq x y z
N MET A 1 10.94 13.39 3.79
CA MET A 1 9.56 13.95 3.91
C MET A 1 9.31 15.12 2.96
N LYS A 2 10.18 16.12 2.87
CA LYS A 2 9.99 17.25 1.92
C LYS A 2 9.90 16.75 0.46
N GLU A 3 10.80 15.88 0.03
CA GLU A 3 10.79 15.27 -1.32
C GLU A 3 9.48 14.51 -1.59
N ILE A 4 8.95 13.81 -0.57
CA ILE A 4 7.66 13.12 -0.65
C ILE A 4 6.51 14.13 -0.84
N GLY A 5 6.49 15.21 -0.05
CA GLY A 5 5.52 16.29 -0.22
C GLY A 5 5.57 16.90 -1.63
N GLY A 6 6.80 17.18 -2.11
CA GLY A 6 7.01 17.67 -3.47
C GLY A 6 6.54 16.68 -4.55
N ALA A 7 6.74 15.38 -4.35
CA ALA A 7 6.23 14.36 -5.29
C ALA A 7 4.69 14.36 -5.35
N VAL A 8 4.03 14.44 -4.20
CA VAL A 8 2.56 14.56 -4.15
C VAL A 8 2.08 15.84 -4.83
N GLN A 9 2.79 16.97 -4.63
CA GLN A 9 2.50 18.23 -5.30
C GLN A 9 2.56 18.09 -6.82
N ASP A 10 3.62 17.47 -7.35
CA ASP A 10 3.80 17.30 -8.80
C ASP A 10 2.72 16.39 -9.39
N LEU A 11 2.38 15.31 -8.69
CA LEU A 11 1.31 14.40 -9.10
C LEU A 11 -0.04 15.13 -9.07
N ALA A 12 -0.37 15.84 -8.00
CA ALA A 12 -1.63 16.55 -7.88
C ALA A 12 -1.79 17.63 -8.98
N LYS A 13 -0.72 18.34 -9.33
CA LYS A 13 -0.73 19.31 -10.45
C LYS A 13 -0.86 18.63 -11.83
N SER A 14 -0.28 17.43 -11.98
CA SER A 14 -0.32 16.69 -13.26
C SER A 14 -1.66 16.00 -13.50
N TYR A 15 -2.36 15.65 -12.42
CA TYR A 15 -3.64 14.94 -12.46
C TYR A 15 -4.73 15.73 -11.72
N PRO A 16 -5.18 16.88 -12.25
CA PRO A 16 -6.11 17.77 -11.56
C PRO A 16 -7.50 17.13 -11.31
N ASP A 17 -7.87 16.13 -12.11
CA ASP A 17 -9.13 15.40 -11.98
C ASP A 17 -9.08 14.26 -10.96
N HIS A 18 -7.89 13.96 -10.39
CA HIS A 18 -7.73 12.96 -9.36
C HIS A 18 -7.74 13.60 -7.98
N ILE A 19 -8.25 12.87 -6.99
CA ILE A 19 -8.22 13.26 -5.58
C ILE A 19 -7.04 12.57 -4.88
N PHE A 20 -6.22 13.35 -4.20
CA PHE A 20 -5.13 12.88 -3.36
C PHE A 20 -5.55 12.98 -1.89
N ALA A 21 -5.86 11.85 -1.27
CA ALA A 21 -6.21 11.80 0.15
C ALA A 21 -4.96 11.51 0.98
N LEU A 22 -4.64 12.41 1.91
CA LEU A 22 -3.48 12.35 2.79
C LEU A 22 -3.90 12.27 4.26
N PRO A 23 -4.18 11.08 4.81
CA PRO A 23 -4.23 10.89 6.26
C PRO A 23 -2.82 11.08 6.83
N LEU A 24 -2.54 12.28 7.32
CA LEU A 24 -1.17 12.68 7.65
C LEU A 24 -0.88 12.43 9.13
N HIS A 25 0.24 11.77 9.40
CA HIS A 25 0.70 11.48 10.76
C HIS A 25 0.82 12.75 11.61
N LEU A 26 0.44 12.67 12.90
CA LEU A 26 0.40 13.83 13.80
C LEU A 26 1.79 14.36 14.19
N ASN A 27 2.87 13.67 13.86
CA ASN A 27 4.23 14.13 14.16
C ASN A 27 4.50 15.48 13.48
N PRO A 28 4.83 16.55 14.26
CA PRO A 28 5.08 17.87 13.71
C PRO A 28 6.16 17.87 12.60
N ARG A 29 7.22 17.06 12.74
CA ARG A 29 8.28 16.97 11.73
C ARG A 29 7.78 16.50 10.37
N VAL A 30 6.77 15.64 10.36
CA VAL A 30 6.14 15.17 9.11
C VAL A 30 5.26 16.28 8.55
N ARG A 31 4.42 16.88 9.39
CA ARG A 31 3.52 17.98 8.99
C ARG A 31 4.27 19.20 8.48
N ASP A 32 5.27 19.67 9.21
CA ASP A 32 6.09 20.82 8.82
C ASP A 32 6.83 20.60 7.48
N ALA A 33 7.12 19.36 7.14
CA ALA A 33 7.80 19.02 5.89
C ALA A 33 6.86 18.81 4.70
N VAL A 34 5.62 18.37 4.94
CA VAL A 34 4.67 17.98 3.86
C VAL A 34 3.63 19.07 3.59
N LEU A 35 3.03 19.66 4.64
CA LEU A 35 1.95 20.62 4.48
C LEU A 35 2.28 21.80 3.53
N PRO A 36 3.45 22.47 3.67
CA PRO A 36 3.76 23.60 2.80
C PRO A 36 3.82 23.27 1.30
N GLU A 37 4.01 22.00 0.96
CA GLU A 37 4.08 21.55 -0.43
C GLU A 37 2.69 21.28 -1.03
N VAL A 38 1.65 21.02 -0.18
CA VAL A 38 0.39 20.44 -0.66
C VAL A 38 -0.88 21.16 -0.18
N GLU A 39 -0.83 22.01 0.86
CA GLU A 39 -2.01 22.58 1.52
C GLU A 39 -2.86 23.49 0.63
N ASP A 40 -2.26 24.12 -0.38
CA ASP A 40 -2.95 25.03 -1.32
C ASP A 40 -3.49 24.33 -2.58
N LEU A 41 -3.38 23.00 -2.67
CA LEU A 41 -3.79 22.24 -3.85
C LEU A 41 -5.28 21.85 -3.77
N PRO A 42 -6.12 22.22 -4.72
CA PRO A 42 -7.58 22.05 -4.63
C PRO A 42 -8.04 20.58 -4.65
N ASN A 43 -7.22 19.68 -5.17
CA ASN A 43 -7.48 18.25 -5.28
C ASN A 43 -6.73 17.41 -4.23
N VAL A 44 -6.10 18.05 -3.24
CA VAL A 44 -5.47 17.38 -2.11
C VAL A 44 -6.35 17.53 -0.86
N ILE A 45 -6.74 16.41 -0.27
CA ILE A 45 -7.53 16.36 0.96
C ILE A 45 -6.64 15.88 2.09
N ILE A 46 -6.34 16.78 3.03
CA ILE A 46 -5.51 16.48 4.19
C ILE A 46 -6.43 16.18 5.37
N THR A 47 -6.17 15.06 6.03
CA THR A 47 -6.89 14.67 7.26
C THR A 47 -5.90 14.29 8.36
N ASP A 48 -6.36 14.26 9.59
CA ASP A 48 -5.68 13.53 10.66
C ASP A 48 -5.77 12.02 10.41
N PRO A 49 -4.95 11.19 11.11
CA PRO A 49 -5.06 9.76 11.03
C PRO A 49 -6.49 9.28 11.23
N LEU A 50 -6.99 8.46 10.32
CA LEU A 50 -8.35 7.94 10.36
C LEU A 50 -8.45 6.71 11.26
N PRO A 51 -9.61 6.47 11.91
CA PRO A 51 -9.94 5.18 12.49
C PRO A 51 -9.77 4.04 11.46
N TYR A 52 -9.47 2.83 11.92
CA TYR A 52 -9.10 1.71 11.05
C TYR A 52 -10.17 1.38 9.99
N ASP A 53 -11.44 1.38 10.38
CA ASP A 53 -12.58 1.14 9.48
C ASP A 53 -12.69 2.19 8.37
N GLN A 54 -12.49 3.46 8.72
CA GLN A 54 -12.52 4.56 7.75
C GLN A 54 -11.29 4.53 6.86
N PHE A 55 -10.10 4.22 7.40
CA PHE A 55 -8.87 4.10 6.64
C PHE A 55 -8.95 2.95 5.64
N THR A 56 -9.45 1.78 6.06
CA THR A 56 -9.67 0.63 5.18
C THR A 56 -10.69 0.94 4.08
N ALA A 57 -11.77 1.65 4.43
CA ALA A 57 -12.76 2.08 3.44
C ALA A 57 -12.20 3.08 2.42
N LEU A 58 -11.32 4.00 2.85
CA LEU A 58 -10.59 4.91 1.97
C LEU A 58 -9.66 4.12 1.05
N MET A 59 -8.84 3.24 1.61
CA MET A 59 -7.88 2.42 0.89
C MET A 59 -8.56 1.51 -0.15
N SER A 60 -9.72 0.94 0.16
CA SER A 60 -10.51 0.12 -0.77
C SER A 60 -10.99 0.89 -2.00
N ARG A 61 -11.18 2.21 -1.88
CA ARG A 61 -11.59 3.10 -2.98
C ARG A 61 -10.42 3.75 -3.71
N ALA A 62 -9.22 3.67 -3.15
CA ALA A 62 -8.03 4.20 -3.79
C ALA A 62 -7.74 3.43 -5.10
N TYR A 63 -7.23 4.13 -6.08
CA TYR A 63 -6.66 3.53 -7.28
C TYR A 63 -5.24 3.03 -7.00
N LEU A 64 -4.41 3.85 -6.38
CA LEU A 64 -3.01 3.63 -6.07
C LEU A 64 -2.74 4.05 -4.63
N VAL A 65 -1.83 3.39 -3.95
CA VAL A 65 -1.40 3.72 -2.58
C VAL A 65 0.09 4.06 -2.55
N LEU A 66 0.41 5.27 -2.06
CA LEU A 66 1.78 5.67 -1.72
C LEU A 66 1.91 5.63 -0.19
N THR A 67 2.90 4.91 0.33
CA THR A 67 3.02 4.71 1.77
C THR A 67 4.46 4.51 2.23
N ASP A 68 4.73 4.84 3.48
CA ASP A 68 5.93 4.43 4.22
C ASP A 68 5.61 3.43 5.36
N SER A 69 4.35 3.05 5.49
CA SER A 69 3.86 2.14 6.55
C SER A 69 4.07 0.66 6.20
N GLY A 70 4.58 -0.13 7.15
CA GLY A 70 4.70 -1.58 7.01
C GLY A 70 3.34 -2.28 6.92
N GLY A 71 2.35 -1.89 7.73
CA GLY A 71 1.01 -2.49 7.72
C GLY A 71 0.26 -2.29 6.40
N VAL A 72 0.37 -1.10 5.81
CA VAL A 72 -0.27 -0.80 4.52
C VAL A 72 0.29 -1.66 3.39
N GLN A 73 1.58 -2.04 3.46
CA GLN A 73 2.21 -2.96 2.51
C GLN A 73 1.59 -4.37 2.53
N GLU A 74 0.98 -4.77 3.64
CA GLU A 74 0.28 -6.05 3.78
C GLU A 74 -1.20 -5.93 3.41
N GLU A 75 -1.84 -4.83 3.81
CA GLU A 75 -3.29 -4.65 3.72
C GLU A 75 -3.76 -4.20 2.33
N ALA A 76 -3.09 -3.23 1.72
CA ALA A 76 -3.52 -2.68 0.43
C ALA A 76 -3.47 -3.71 -0.72
N PRO A 77 -2.46 -4.61 -0.81
CA PRO A 77 -2.48 -5.71 -1.79
C PRO A 77 -3.66 -6.66 -1.62
N SER A 78 -4.14 -6.87 -0.38
CA SER A 78 -5.33 -7.70 -0.12
C SER A 78 -6.61 -7.11 -0.70
N LEU A 79 -6.59 -5.80 -1.00
CA LEU A 79 -7.67 -5.07 -1.66
C LEU A 79 -7.44 -4.92 -3.18
N GLY A 80 -6.42 -5.57 -3.74
CA GLY A 80 -6.05 -5.45 -5.15
C GLY A 80 -5.50 -4.07 -5.51
N LYS A 81 -4.85 -3.38 -4.58
CA LYS A 81 -4.31 -2.03 -4.80
C LYS A 81 -2.80 -2.07 -5.00
N PRO A 82 -2.30 -1.51 -6.12
CA PRO A 82 -0.86 -1.28 -6.29
C PRO A 82 -0.31 -0.38 -5.19
N VAL A 83 0.86 -0.74 -4.67
CA VAL A 83 1.50 0.00 -3.56
C VAL A 83 2.90 0.45 -3.95
N LEU A 84 3.14 1.75 -3.89
CA LEU A 84 4.46 2.34 -3.98
C LEU A 84 4.98 2.67 -2.58
N VAL A 85 6.06 2.02 -2.19
CA VAL A 85 6.65 2.16 -0.85
C VAL A 85 7.76 3.20 -0.89
N MET A 86 7.53 4.33 -0.22
CA MET A 86 8.44 5.48 -0.15
C MET A 86 9.53 5.28 0.90
N ARG A 87 10.28 4.16 0.79
CA ARG A 87 11.39 3.77 1.66
C ARG A 87 12.51 3.16 0.83
N GLU A 88 13.74 3.24 1.33
CA GLU A 88 14.91 2.59 0.70
C GLU A 88 14.91 1.08 0.94
N ASN A 89 14.39 0.64 2.08
CA ASN A 89 14.32 -0.76 2.48
C ASN A 89 12.93 -1.10 3.01
N THR A 90 12.58 -2.38 2.96
CA THR A 90 11.35 -2.90 3.57
C THR A 90 11.63 -4.15 4.39
N GLU A 91 10.87 -4.33 5.46
CA GLU A 91 10.80 -5.58 6.24
C GLU A 91 9.87 -6.62 5.58
N ARG A 92 9.39 -6.32 4.38
CA ARG A 92 8.40 -7.12 3.62
C ARG A 92 8.93 -7.48 2.23
N PRO A 93 10.09 -8.17 2.14
CA PRO A 93 10.71 -8.50 0.84
C PRO A 93 9.83 -9.41 -0.01
N GLU A 94 9.01 -10.26 0.62
CA GLU A 94 8.08 -11.16 -0.05
C GLU A 94 7.04 -10.43 -0.90
N ALA A 95 6.56 -9.26 -0.48
CA ALA A 95 5.62 -8.45 -1.26
C ALA A 95 6.28 -7.83 -2.50
N VAL A 96 7.57 -7.47 -2.39
CA VAL A 96 8.35 -6.98 -3.53
C VAL A 96 8.57 -8.10 -4.54
N VAL A 97 8.94 -9.30 -4.07
CA VAL A 97 9.13 -10.49 -4.92
C VAL A 97 7.82 -10.90 -5.59
N ALA A 98 6.71 -10.86 -4.86
CA ALA A 98 5.38 -11.14 -5.41
C ALA A 98 4.90 -10.09 -6.41
N GLY A 99 5.50 -8.89 -6.43
CA GLY A 99 5.12 -7.78 -7.31
C GLY A 99 3.89 -7.00 -6.85
N THR A 100 3.41 -7.20 -5.62
CA THR A 100 2.26 -6.47 -5.05
C THR A 100 2.64 -5.08 -4.57
N VAL A 101 3.92 -4.87 -4.23
CA VAL A 101 4.47 -3.57 -3.85
C VAL A 101 5.76 -3.29 -4.60
N LYS A 102 6.08 -2.00 -4.77
CA LYS A 102 7.33 -1.54 -5.38
C LYS A 102 8.02 -0.52 -4.47
N LEU A 103 9.30 -0.77 -4.14
CA LEU A 103 10.13 0.21 -3.44
C LEU A 103 10.53 1.34 -4.39
N VAL A 104 10.17 2.56 -4.04
CA VAL A 104 10.46 3.76 -4.85
C VAL A 104 11.46 4.71 -4.17
N GLY A 105 11.85 4.41 -2.91
CA GLY A 105 12.71 5.30 -2.14
C GLY A 105 12.00 6.58 -1.74
N THR A 106 12.78 7.61 -1.41
CA THR A 106 12.27 8.92 -0.98
C THR A 106 12.60 10.03 -1.98
N ASP A 107 13.13 9.68 -3.14
CA ASP A 107 13.46 10.61 -4.22
C ASP A 107 12.18 11.04 -4.96
N ARG A 108 12.03 12.38 -5.13
CA ARG A 108 10.84 13.00 -5.72
C ARG A 108 10.59 12.53 -7.15
N ASP A 109 11.60 12.57 -7.99
CA ASP A 109 11.46 12.26 -9.41
C ASP A 109 11.11 10.80 -9.63
N ARG A 110 11.70 9.91 -8.83
CA ARG A 110 11.43 8.48 -8.87
C ARG A 110 10.00 8.16 -8.40
N ILE A 111 9.53 8.77 -7.31
CA ILE A 111 8.14 8.60 -6.84
C ILE A 111 7.16 9.04 -7.94
N VAL A 112 7.40 10.21 -8.53
CA VAL A 112 6.54 10.74 -9.60
C VAL A 112 6.56 9.84 -10.83
N ALA A 113 7.72 9.38 -11.28
CA ALA A 113 7.85 8.53 -12.45
C ALA A 113 7.11 7.19 -12.28
N GLU A 114 7.26 6.55 -11.11
CA GLU A 114 6.62 5.27 -10.83
C GLU A 114 5.10 5.41 -10.62
N ALA A 115 4.65 6.48 -10.00
CA ALA A 115 3.21 6.77 -9.87
C ALA A 115 2.58 7.04 -11.24
N ARG A 116 3.22 7.83 -12.10
CA ARG A 116 2.76 8.06 -13.48
C ARG A 116 2.70 6.78 -14.29
N ASN A 117 3.70 5.91 -14.16
CA ASN A 117 3.68 4.63 -14.86
C ASN A 117 2.44 3.79 -14.51
N LEU A 118 2.00 3.81 -13.24
CA LEU A 118 0.78 3.11 -12.82
C LEU A 118 -0.51 3.85 -13.18
N LEU A 119 -0.48 5.19 -13.27
CA LEU A 119 -1.64 5.99 -13.63
C LEU A 119 -1.91 6.03 -15.13
N ASP A 120 -0.85 5.95 -15.96
CA ASP A 120 -0.93 6.15 -17.40
C ASP A 120 -0.85 4.83 -18.19
N GLN A 121 -0.45 3.70 -17.56
CA GLN A 121 -0.25 2.42 -18.22
C GLN A 121 -1.08 1.31 -17.57
N ASP A 122 -2.22 0.99 -18.13
CA ASP A 122 -3.14 -0.05 -17.64
C ASP A 122 -2.43 -1.39 -17.41
N ALA A 123 -1.55 -1.80 -18.32
CA ALA A 123 -0.81 -3.06 -18.18
C ALA A 123 0.12 -3.08 -16.95
N ALA A 124 0.74 -1.96 -16.60
CA ALA A 124 1.58 -1.85 -15.40
C ALA A 124 0.72 -1.89 -14.13
N TYR A 125 -0.41 -1.20 -14.16
CA TYR A 125 -1.38 -1.22 -13.07
C TYR A 125 -1.92 -2.63 -12.83
N GLU A 126 -2.46 -3.27 -13.86
CA GLU A 126 -3.06 -4.62 -13.77
C GLU A 126 -2.04 -5.68 -13.33
N ALA A 127 -0.80 -5.60 -13.79
CA ALA A 127 0.25 -6.52 -13.38
C ALA A 127 0.50 -6.47 -11.86
N MET A 128 0.44 -5.28 -11.25
CA MET A 128 0.62 -5.12 -9.81
C MET A 128 -0.67 -5.39 -9.02
N ALA A 129 -1.81 -4.91 -9.49
CA ALA A 129 -3.11 -5.09 -8.84
C ALA A 129 -3.56 -6.56 -8.78
N ASN A 130 -3.20 -7.36 -9.80
CA ASN A 130 -3.53 -8.78 -9.89
C ASN A 130 -2.41 -9.71 -9.40
N ALA A 131 -1.31 -9.17 -8.87
CA ALA A 131 -0.23 -9.97 -8.30
C ALA A 131 -0.72 -10.74 -7.07
N VAL A 132 -0.18 -11.95 -6.88
CA VAL A 132 -0.61 -12.82 -5.78
C VAL A 132 -0.16 -12.25 -4.44
N ASN A 133 -1.12 -11.99 -3.55
CA ASN A 133 -0.80 -11.51 -2.21
C ASN A 133 -0.06 -12.62 -1.41
N PRO A 134 1.19 -12.38 -0.95
CA PRO A 134 1.96 -13.39 -0.24
C PRO A 134 1.55 -13.57 1.23
N TYR A 135 0.73 -12.66 1.78
CA TYR A 135 0.43 -12.62 3.22
C TYR A 135 -0.73 -13.51 3.65
N GLY A 136 -1.48 -14.11 2.74
CA GLY A 136 -2.52 -15.07 3.08
C GLY A 136 -3.80 -14.91 2.28
N ASP A 137 -4.74 -15.82 2.58
CA ASP A 137 -6.06 -15.92 1.97
C ASP A 137 -7.21 -15.63 2.95
N GLY A 138 -6.90 -15.03 4.10
CA GLY A 138 -7.87 -14.70 5.15
C GLY A 138 -8.28 -15.87 6.05
N LYS A 139 -7.73 -17.09 5.87
CA LYS A 139 -8.11 -18.30 6.61
C LYS A 139 -7.15 -18.68 7.74
N ALA A 140 -6.34 -17.76 8.22
CA ALA A 140 -5.37 -18.04 9.28
C ALA A 140 -6.03 -18.52 10.57
N ALA A 141 -7.16 -17.91 10.97
CA ALA A 141 -7.91 -18.31 12.17
C ALA A 141 -8.45 -19.75 12.07
N GLU A 142 -9.02 -20.11 10.91
CA GLU A 142 -9.52 -21.46 10.65
C GLU A 142 -8.38 -22.50 10.75
N ARG A 143 -7.22 -22.18 10.15
CA ARG A 143 -6.03 -23.05 10.23
C ARG A 143 -5.50 -23.18 11.65
N ALA A 144 -5.47 -22.10 12.43
CA ALA A 144 -5.03 -22.13 13.82
C ALA A 144 -5.96 -23.00 14.67
N VAL A 145 -7.27 -22.87 14.53
CA VAL A 145 -8.26 -23.70 15.23
C VAL A 145 -8.11 -25.18 14.84
N ALA A 146 -7.96 -25.49 13.54
CA ALA A 146 -7.77 -26.86 13.07
C ALA A 146 -6.47 -27.48 13.60
N ALA A 147 -5.38 -26.72 13.64
CA ALA A 147 -4.11 -27.19 14.21
C ALA A 147 -4.23 -27.50 15.72
N ILE A 148 -4.95 -26.69 16.48
CA ILE A 148 -5.24 -26.93 17.90
C ILE A 148 -6.12 -28.18 18.05
N ALA A 149 -7.16 -28.34 17.23
CA ALA A 149 -8.04 -29.51 17.25
C ALA A 149 -7.27 -30.81 16.97
N GLU A 150 -6.33 -30.80 16.02
CA GLU A 150 -5.45 -31.93 15.74
C GLU A 150 -4.57 -32.27 16.96
N LEU A 151 -3.93 -31.25 17.57
CA LEU A 151 -3.10 -31.44 18.78
C LEU A 151 -3.91 -32.02 19.94
N MET A 152 -5.20 -31.73 20.04
CA MET A 152 -6.12 -32.25 21.06
C MET A 152 -6.74 -33.59 20.66
N GLY A 153 -6.50 -34.13 19.48
CA GLY A 153 -7.06 -35.38 19.00
C GLY A 153 -8.58 -35.31 18.70
N VAL A 154 -9.13 -34.13 18.45
CA VAL A 154 -10.57 -33.89 18.22
C VAL A 154 -10.90 -33.38 16.83
N GLY A 155 -9.93 -33.31 15.92
CA GLY A 155 -10.11 -32.85 14.54
C GLY A 155 -8.88 -33.08 13.68
N GLU A 156 -8.95 -32.64 12.42
CA GLU A 156 -7.89 -32.75 11.44
C GLU A 156 -7.35 -31.38 11.07
N ARG A 157 -6.06 -31.29 10.71
CA ARG A 157 -5.39 -30.08 10.25
C ARG A 157 -5.86 -29.68 8.84
N ILE A 158 -6.08 -28.38 8.64
CA ILE A 158 -6.31 -27.80 7.31
C ILE A 158 -4.95 -27.54 6.67
N GLY A 159 -4.85 -27.74 5.36
CA GLY A 159 -3.63 -27.51 4.57
C GLY A 159 -3.08 -26.07 4.73
N GLU A 160 -1.77 -25.94 4.64
CA GLU A 160 -1.08 -24.65 4.73
C GLU A 160 -1.42 -23.75 3.55
N PHE A 161 -1.31 -22.44 3.75
CA PHE A 161 -1.38 -21.47 2.67
C PHE A 161 -0.05 -21.47 1.92
N GLU A 162 -0.10 -21.75 0.62
CA GLU A 162 1.04 -21.64 -0.27
C GLU A 162 0.72 -20.59 -1.34
N PRO A 163 1.33 -19.39 -1.31
CA PRO A 163 1.15 -18.42 -2.36
C PRO A 163 1.77 -18.97 -3.66
N LYS A 164 0.97 -19.12 -4.70
CA LYS A 164 1.48 -19.50 -6.03
C LYS A 164 2.16 -18.29 -6.66
N ILE A 165 3.39 -18.04 -6.27
CA ILE A 165 4.24 -17.02 -6.90
C ILE A 165 4.90 -17.73 -8.09
N ASP A 166 4.46 -17.39 -9.31
CA ASP A 166 5.13 -17.86 -10.51
C ASP A 166 6.55 -17.28 -10.52
N SER A 167 7.55 -18.14 -10.31
CA SER A 167 8.95 -17.80 -10.50
C SER A 167 9.18 -17.53 -11.98
N LYS A 168 9.23 -16.24 -12.34
CA LYS A 168 9.68 -15.80 -13.66
C LYS A 168 11.19 -15.92 -13.79
#